data_18180712e71d18474d1c0a1905868bfd
#
_entry.id   18180712e71d18474d1c0a1905868bfd
#
_cell.length_a   1.000
_cell.length_b   1.000
_cell.length_c   1.000
_cell.angle_alpha   90.00
_cell.angle_beta   90.00
_cell.angle_gamma   90.00
#
_symmetry.space_group_name_H-M   'P 1'
#
loop_
_entity.id
_entity.type
_entity.pdbx_description
1 polymer ?
#
loop_
_entity_poly.entity_id
_entity_poly.type
_entity_poly.pdbx_seq_one_letter_code
_entity_poly.pdbx_strand_id
1 'polypeptide(L)'
;MQLKTVALASAIIAVAVGIESHGGYQYETRFSADAAPETNNIKDPYETAAAKQAYSRLQEQIKATGITSQCLTEPTSTEPGDLYALKDCIAADSARNFFSLLADDIEESNTFWAQVVQESTTDRTRWVPARAYTKGYFNGSLTATQFAAWTLSENADAANLNANPEHYYKETVLSATGAQQSEIFEGWGGVLSTFGTKRTNFTVPAFATPEYGTVDTPNEWDIGPSFPLALQRVGSKVLASGGRQTFGALQIAVRDFAASEGSTGESGIEIYSAVWYPPWDQASEADQAEFVNNYLADEAHHMVVEVINLTLQAQEDCKSGLCVIPSSA
;
A
#
# COMPACT_ATOMS: atom_id res chain seq x y z
N MET A 1 16.87 -55.84 -19.46
CA MET A 1 16.03 -54.64 -19.51
C MET A 1 16.51 -53.71 -18.43
N GLN A 2 17.42 -52.77 -18.75
CA GLN A 2 18.02 -51.85 -17.79
C GLN A 2 17.15 -50.60 -17.66
N LEU A 3 16.59 -50.35 -16.47
CA LEU A 3 15.96 -49.08 -16.18
C LEU A 3 17.04 -48.01 -16.01
N LYS A 4 17.02 -47.03 -16.92
CA LYS A 4 17.79 -45.79 -16.73
C LYS A 4 17.00 -44.86 -15.79
N THR A 5 17.53 -44.69 -14.58
CA THR A 5 17.07 -43.67 -13.63
C THR A 5 17.47 -42.30 -14.17
N VAL A 6 16.50 -41.53 -14.64
CA VAL A 6 16.71 -40.11 -14.99
C VAL A 6 16.60 -39.32 -13.67
N ALA A 7 17.73 -38.84 -13.19
CA ALA A 7 17.76 -37.88 -12.09
C ALA A 7 17.29 -36.52 -12.64
N LEU A 8 16.09 -36.09 -12.23
CA LEU A 8 15.66 -34.70 -12.38
C LEU A 8 16.51 -33.86 -11.42
N ALA A 9 17.45 -33.12 -11.97
CA ALA A 9 18.09 -32.04 -11.23
C ALA A 9 17.07 -30.91 -11.12
N SER A 10 16.50 -30.72 -9.93
CA SER A 10 15.74 -29.52 -9.60
C SER A 10 16.74 -28.34 -9.63
N ALA A 11 16.71 -27.57 -10.69
CA ALA A 11 17.37 -26.28 -10.71
C ALA A 11 16.65 -25.37 -9.70
N ILE A 12 17.28 -25.12 -8.56
CA ILE A 12 16.90 -24.03 -7.66
C ILE A 12 17.25 -22.77 -8.45
N ILE A 13 16.26 -22.15 -9.06
CA ILE A 13 16.39 -20.80 -9.61
C ILE A 13 16.45 -19.90 -8.37
N ALA A 14 17.67 -19.50 -8.00
CA ALA A 14 17.84 -18.41 -7.05
C ALA A 14 17.26 -17.15 -7.72
N VAL A 15 16.08 -16.75 -7.31
CA VAL A 15 15.49 -15.47 -7.71
C VAL A 15 16.45 -14.40 -7.17
N ALA A 16 17.08 -13.66 -8.06
CA ALA A 16 17.94 -12.56 -7.67
C ALA A 16 17.08 -11.53 -6.93
N VAL A 17 17.31 -11.38 -5.64
CA VAL A 17 16.63 -10.35 -4.85
C VAL A 17 17.22 -9.00 -5.29
N GLY A 18 16.38 -8.13 -5.84
CA GLY A 18 16.77 -6.76 -6.17
C GLY A 18 16.96 -5.97 -4.89
N ILE A 19 18.16 -5.44 -4.65
CA ILE A 19 18.42 -4.50 -3.57
C ILE A 19 18.41 -3.10 -4.16
N GLU A 20 17.59 -2.23 -3.60
CA GLU A 20 17.51 -0.81 -3.96
C GLU A 20 17.89 0.08 -2.77
N SER A 21 18.33 1.30 -3.03
CA SER A 21 18.78 2.22 -1.98
C SER A 21 17.95 3.50 -2.02
N HIS A 22 17.29 3.83 -0.92
CA HIS A 22 16.49 5.04 -0.77
C HIS A 22 16.79 5.69 0.58
N GLY A 23 16.97 7.01 0.61
CA GLY A 23 17.23 7.76 1.83
C GLY A 23 18.44 7.30 2.63
N GLY A 24 19.41 6.64 2.00
CA GLY A 24 20.59 6.08 2.64
C GLY A 24 20.39 4.70 3.27
N TYR A 25 19.23 4.09 3.09
CA TYR A 25 18.91 2.72 3.54
C TYR A 25 18.74 1.78 2.36
N GLN A 26 19.01 0.50 2.59
CA GLN A 26 18.81 -0.56 1.60
C GLN A 26 17.43 -1.20 1.79
N TYR A 27 16.83 -1.63 0.69
CA TYR A 27 15.53 -2.29 0.65
C TYR A 27 15.57 -3.52 -0.25
N GLU A 28 14.84 -4.55 0.17
CA GLU A 28 14.46 -5.68 -0.68
C GLU A 28 12.93 -5.66 -0.81
N THR A 29 12.44 -5.72 -2.05
CA THR A 29 11.01 -5.67 -2.31
C THR A 29 10.55 -6.88 -3.12
N ARG A 30 9.35 -7.34 -2.84
CA ARG A 30 8.62 -8.34 -3.62
C ARG A 30 7.18 -7.88 -3.73
N PHE A 31 6.59 -8.04 -4.88
CA PHE A 31 5.21 -7.62 -5.11
C PHE A 31 4.55 -8.52 -6.15
N SER A 32 3.24 -8.63 -6.11
CA SER A 32 2.46 -9.40 -7.07
C SER A 32 0.97 -9.07 -7.01
N ALA A 33 0.32 -9.13 -8.16
CA ALA A 33 -1.14 -9.21 -8.29
C ALA A 33 -1.65 -10.66 -8.31
N ASP A 34 -0.76 -11.64 -8.38
CA ASP A 34 -1.08 -13.07 -8.37
C ASP A 34 -0.15 -13.84 -7.42
N ALA A 35 0.01 -15.14 -7.59
CA ALA A 35 0.77 -15.99 -6.68
C ALA A 35 2.28 -15.79 -6.74
N ALA A 36 2.86 -15.52 -7.93
CA ALA A 36 4.30 -15.48 -8.13
C ALA A 36 4.87 -14.08 -7.84
N PRO A 37 5.78 -13.91 -6.86
CA PRO A 37 6.33 -12.59 -6.54
C PRO A 37 7.34 -12.13 -7.59
N GLU A 38 7.28 -10.84 -7.93
CA GLU A 38 8.29 -10.13 -8.69
C GLU A 38 9.27 -9.43 -7.74
N THR A 39 10.51 -9.21 -8.20
CA THR A 39 11.60 -8.65 -7.39
C THR A 39 12.35 -7.52 -8.10
N ASN A 40 11.69 -6.82 -8.98
CA ASN A 40 12.29 -5.71 -9.72
C ASN A 40 12.29 -4.44 -8.87
N ASN A 41 13.27 -3.57 -9.11
CA ASN A 41 13.28 -2.22 -8.54
C ASN A 41 12.21 -1.39 -9.23
N ILE A 42 11.07 -1.18 -8.58
CA ILE A 42 9.93 -0.49 -9.16
C ILE A 42 9.67 0.88 -8.54
N LYS A 43 10.22 1.15 -7.34
CA LYS A 43 9.87 2.36 -6.60
C LYS A 43 10.03 3.62 -7.46
N ASP A 44 11.23 3.92 -7.91
CA ASP A 44 11.48 5.18 -8.63
C ASP A 44 10.78 5.24 -10.00
N PRO A 45 10.81 4.19 -10.85
CA PRO A 45 10.07 4.19 -12.10
C PRO A 45 8.57 4.36 -11.91
N TYR A 46 7.97 3.64 -10.95
CA TYR A 46 6.55 3.73 -10.67
C TYR A 46 6.20 5.12 -10.10
N GLU A 47 6.92 5.57 -9.06
CA GLU A 47 6.69 6.88 -8.43
C GLU A 47 6.78 8.00 -9.45
N THR A 48 7.77 7.98 -10.35
CA THR A 48 7.92 8.99 -11.41
C THR A 48 6.74 8.96 -12.39
N ALA A 49 6.29 7.78 -12.81
CA ALA A 49 5.17 7.64 -13.74
C ALA A 49 3.85 8.11 -13.11
N ALA A 50 3.56 7.66 -11.89
CA ALA A 50 2.38 8.04 -11.13
C ALA A 50 2.39 9.55 -10.80
N ALA A 51 3.56 10.12 -10.44
CA ALA A 51 3.70 11.55 -10.17
C ALA A 51 3.36 12.40 -11.38
N LYS A 52 3.80 11.99 -12.56
CA LYS A 52 3.48 12.69 -13.81
C LYS A 52 1.98 12.70 -14.10
N GLN A 53 1.32 11.57 -13.89
CA GLN A 53 -0.13 11.46 -14.10
C GLN A 53 -0.92 12.30 -13.09
N ALA A 54 -0.61 12.13 -11.80
CA ALA A 54 -1.26 12.87 -10.72
C ALA A 54 -1.04 14.40 -10.85
N TYR A 55 0.18 14.83 -11.22
CA TYR A 55 0.48 16.23 -11.43
C TYR A 55 -0.35 16.82 -12.57
N SER A 56 -0.41 16.16 -13.72
CA SER A 56 -1.20 16.60 -14.87
C SER A 56 -2.69 16.70 -14.52
N ARG A 57 -3.22 15.68 -13.85
CA ARG A 57 -4.61 15.62 -13.38
C ARG A 57 -4.94 16.80 -12.46
N LEU A 58 -4.13 17.02 -11.41
CA LEU A 58 -4.36 18.12 -10.48
C LEU A 58 -4.30 19.48 -11.17
N GLN A 59 -3.34 19.70 -12.06
CA GLN A 59 -3.27 20.95 -12.83
C GLN A 59 -4.51 21.19 -13.69
N GLU A 60 -5.00 20.15 -14.37
CA GLU A 60 -6.21 20.25 -15.21
C GLU A 60 -7.43 20.60 -14.35
N GLN A 61 -7.60 19.96 -13.22
CA GLN A 61 -8.70 20.22 -12.29
C GLN A 61 -8.62 21.61 -11.65
N ILE A 62 -7.43 22.06 -11.26
CA ILE A 62 -7.25 23.44 -10.76
C ILE A 62 -7.61 24.47 -11.85
N LYS A 63 -7.20 24.26 -13.10
CA LYS A 63 -7.53 25.15 -14.22
C LYS A 63 -9.04 25.14 -14.52
N ALA A 64 -9.68 23.99 -14.45
CA ALA A 64 -11.11 23.84 -14.72
C ALA A 64 -12.00 24.45 -13.63
N THR A 65 -11.64 24.26 -12.37
CA THR A 65 -12.46 24.67 -11.22
C THR A 65 -12.07 26.05 -10.66
N GLY A 66 -10.83 26.49 -10.85
CA GLY A 66 -10.26 27.67 -10.20
C GLY A 66 -9.93 27.49 -8.71
N ILE A 67 -10.22 26.31 -8.14
CA ILE A 67 -9.88 25.99 -6.75
C ILE A 67 -8.36 25.93 -6.61
N THR A 68 -7.81 26.60 -5.59
CA THR A 68 -6.35 26.66 -5.32
C THR A 68 -5.50 27.12 -6.51
N SER A 69 -6.04 28.02 -7.37
CA SER A 69 -5.35 28.51 -8.57
C SER A 69 -4.00 29.17 -8.28
N GLN A 70 -3.78 29.65 -7.06
CA GLN A 70 -2.48 30.16 -6.57
C GLN A 70 -1.38 29.09 -6.52
N CYS A 71 -1.73 27.79 -6.55
CA CYS A 71 -0.77 26.69 -6.53
C CYS A 71 -0.23 26.32 -7.92
N LEU A 72 -0.80 26.88 -8.98
CA LEU A 72 -0.26 26.70 -10.33
C LEU A 72 1.03 27.48 -10.49
N THR A 73 2.13 26.79 -10.69
CA THR A 73 3.44 27.38 -10.94
C THR A 73 3.95 26.99 -12.33
N GLU A 74 4.65 27.89 -13.00
CA GLU A 74 5.35 27.65 -14.25
C GLU A 74 6.88 27.79 -14.03
N PRO A 75 7.71 26.99 -14.65
CA PRO A 75 7.43 25.88 -15.56
C PRO A 75 7.10 24.58 -14.81
N THR A 76 6.34 23.73 -15.46
CA THR A 76 5.94 22.43 -14.91
C THR A 76 7.05 21.41 -15.13
N SER A 77 7.72 21.01 -14.08
CA SER A 77 8.48 19.77 -14.05
C SER A 77 7.53 18.61 -13.66
N THR A 78 7.86 17.42 -14.05
CA THR A 78 7.06 16.22 -13.74
C THR A 78 7.79 15.26 -12.79
N GLU A 79 8.78 15.79 -12.09
CA GLU A 79 9.48 15.03 -11.03
C GLU A 79 8.57 14.87 -9.81
N PRO A 80 8.69 13.76 -9.05
CA PRO A 80 7.88 13.55 -7.86
C PRO A 80 7.88 14.72 -6.87
N GLY A 81 9.02 15.39 -6.70
CA GLY A 81 9.15 16.55 -5.82
C GLY A 81 8.25 17.73 -6.19
N ASP A 82 8.00 17.96 -7.48
CA ASP A 82 7.11 19.03 -7.93
C ASP A 82 5.64 18.69 -7.67
N LEU A 83 5.26 17.43 -7.82
CA LEU A 83 3.93 16.97 -7.42
C LEU A 83 3.72 17.15 -5.92
N TYR A 84 4.68 16.75 -5.10
CA TYR A 84 4.56 16.87 -3.65
C TYR A 84 4.46 18.33 -3.23
N ALA A 85 5.24 19.24 -3.83
CA ALA A 85 5.11 20.67 -3.60
C ALA A 85 3.73 21.22 -4.02
N LEU A 86 3.16 20.73 -5.13
CA LEU A 86 1.81 21.10 -5.56
C LEU A 86 0.76 20.61 -4.55
N LYS A 87 0.88 19.35 -4.09
CA LYS A 87 -0.02 18.78 -3.09
C LYS A 87 0.06 19.53 -1.76
N ASP A 88 1.26 19.86 -1.29
CA ASP A 88 1.46 20.67 -0.08
C ASP A 88 0.80 22.04 -0.19
N CYS A 89 0.92 22.70 -1.36
CA CYS A 89 0.25 23.97 -1.62
C CYS A 89 -1.28 23.83 -1.56
N ILE A 90 -1.85 22.81 -2.21
CA ILE A 90 -3.30 22.55 -2.19
C ILE A 90 -3.78 22.28 -0.76
N ALA A 91 -3.01 21.51 0.01
CA ALA A 91 -3.34 21.14 1.37
C ALA A 91 -3.16 22.28 2.37
N ALA A 92 -2.35 23.32 2.06
CA ALA A 92 -2.03 24.42 2.97
C ALA A 92 -3.28 25.18 3.46
N ASP A 93 -4.28 25.37 2.58
CA ASP A 93 -5.57 25.98 2.95
C ASP A 93 -6.50 24.95 3.61
N SER A 94 -6.60 23.77 3.01
CA SER A 94 -7.35 22.61 3.50
C SER A 94 -7.00 21.37 2.68
N ALA A 95 -6.60 20.30 3.33
CA ALA A 95 -6.41 19.00 2.67
C ALA A 95 -7.74 18.47 2.04
N ARG A 96 -8.89 18.96 2.49
CA ARG A 96 -10.20 18.61 1.89
C ARG A 96 -10.43 19.26 0.51
N ASN A 97 -9.57 20.17 0.06
CA ASN A 97 -9.63 20.72 -1.29
C ASN A 97 -9.51 19.63 -2.37
N PHE A 98 -8.78 18.54 -2.09
CA PHE A 98 -8.69 17.41 -3.01
C PHE A 98 -10.05 16.77 -3.32
N PHE A 99 -10.97 16.70 -2.34
CA PHE A 99 -12.31 16.15 -2.57
C PHE A 99 -13.14 17.00 -3.53
N SER A 100 -12.91 18.32 -3.51
CA SER A 100 -13.60 19.23 -4.43
C SER A 100 -12.96 19.26 -5.82
N LEU A 101 -11.62 19.16 -5.88
CA LEU A 101 -10.87 19.13 -7.13
C LEU A 101 -11.13 17.85 -7.93
N LEU A 102 -11.27 16.71 -7.25
CA LEU A 102 -11.34 15.38 -7.86
C LEU A 102 -12.74 14.75 -7.65
N ALA A 103 -13.78 15.59 -7.56
CA ALA A 103 -15.14 15.12 -7.27
C ALA A 103 -15.68 14.15 -8.33
N ASP A 104 -15.44 14.46 -9.61
CA ASP A 104 -15.87 13.63 -10.73
C ASP A 104 -15.15 12.27 -10.74
N ASP A 105 -13.84 12.27 -10.48
CA ASP A 105 -13.04 11.04 -10.35
C ASP A 105 -13.54 10.15 -9.19
N ILE A 106 -13.93 10.77 -8.06
CA ILE A 106 -14.52 10.06 -6.92
C ILE A 106 -15.86 9.41 -7.28
N GLU A 107 -16.72 10.10 -8.04
CA GLU A 107 -18.01 9.57 -8.47
C GLU A 107 -17.82 8.39 -9.45
N GLU A 108 -16.91 8.53 -10.39
CA GLU A 108 -16.52 7.44 -11.30
C GLU A 108 -16.00 6.22 -10.55
N SER A 109 -15.10 6.42 -9.59
CA SER A 109 -14.56 5.38 -8.71
C SER A 109 -15.67 4.66 -7.91
N ASN A 110 -16.59 5.41 -7.34
CA ASN A 110 -17.71 4.81 -6.61
C ASN A 110 -18.58 3.91 -7.50
N THR A 111 -18.78 4.32 -8.75
CA THR A 111 -19.50 3.53 -9.75
C THR A 111 -18.75 2.26 -10.11
N PHE A 112 -17.44 2.37 -10.36
CA PHE A 112 -16.56 1.24 -10.64
C PHE A 112 -16.60 0.20 -9.50
N TRP A 113 -16.39 0.63 -8.25
CA TRP A 113 -16.40 -0.29 -7.12
C TRP A 113 -17.76 -0.91 -6.85
N ALA A 114 -18.85 -0.17 -7.05
CA ALA A 114 -20.19 -0.72 -6.93
C ALA A 114 -20.41 -1.85 -7.93
N GLN A 115 -19.93 -1.67 -9.17
CA GLN A 115 -19.98 -2.70 -10.20
C GLN A 115 -19.11 -3.91 -9.85
N VAL A 116 -17.83 -3.70 -9.48
CA VAL A 116 -16.92 -4.79 -9.07
C VAL A 116 -17.55 -5.65 -7.97
N VAL A 117 -18.11 -5.02 -6.94
CA VAL A 117 -18.74 -5.76 -5.83
C VAL A 117 -20.03 -6.45 -6.27
N GLN A 118 -20.84 -5.82 -7.11
CA GLN A 118 -22.10 -6.38 -7.59
C GLN A 118 -21.88 -7.60 -8.50
N GLU A 119 -20.82 -7.55 -9.32
CA GLU A 119 -20.47 -8.59 -10.30
C GLU A 119 -19.44 -9.58 -9.74
N SER A 120 -19.31 -9.66 -8.41
CA SER A 120 -18.42 -10.58 -7.74
C SER A 120 -19.19 -11.56 -6.87
N THR A 121 -18.59 -12.74 -6.67
CA THR A 121 -19.06 -13.66 -5.65
C THR A 121 -19.08 -13.04 -4.26
N THR A 122 -20.07 -13.37 -3.45
CA THR A 122 -20.13 -12.98 -2.03
C THR A 122 -19.19 -13.81 -1.15
N ASP A 123 -18.61 -14.87 -1.70
CA ASP A 123 -17.66 -15.72 -0.99
C ASP A 123 -16.29 -15.04 -0.91
N ARG A 124 -16.00 -14.51 0.25
CA ARG A 124 -14.76 -13.77 0.53
C ARG A 124 -13.50 -14.65 0.51
N THR A 125 -13.62 -15.96 0.58
CA THR A 125 -12.48 -16.86 0.42
C THR A 125 -11.94 -16.89 -1.00
N ARG A 126 -12.68 -16.30 -1.94
CA ARG A 126 -12.31 -16.16 -3.35
C ARG A 126 -11.79 -14.76 -3.71
N TRP A 127 -11.67 -13.87 -2.73
CA TRP A 127 -11.10 -12.55 -2.98
C TRP A 127 -9.66 -12.67 -3.45
N VAL A 128 -9.29 -11.78 -4.35
CA VAL A 128 -7.97 -11.75 -4.99
C VAL A 128 -7.10 -10.65 -4.39
N PRO A 129 -5.82 -10.92 -4.14
CA PRO A 129 -4.92 -9.97 -3.50
C PRO A 129 -4.06 -9.20 -4.49
N ALA A 130 -3.80 -7.93 -4.17
CA ALA A 130 -2.55 -7.27 -4.49
C ALA A 130 -1.64 -7.38 -3.28
N ARG A 131 -0.35 -7.69 -3.45
CA ARG A 131 0.58 -7.96 -2.35
C ARG A 131 1.90 -7.22 -2.54
N ALA A 132 2.44 -6.72 -1.43
CA ALA A 132 3.78 -6.19 -1.35
C ALA A 132 4.48 -6.70 -0.09
N TYR A 133 5.76 -6.98 -0.21
CA TYR A 133 6.63 -7.36 0.89
C TYR A 133 7.91 -6.55 0.79
N THR A 134 8.26 -5.87 1.86
CA THR A 134 9.40 -4.96 1.91
C THR A 134 10.26 -5.26 3.14
N LYS A 135 11.55 -5.50 2.94
CA LYS A 135 12.57 -5.46 3.99
C LYS A 135 13.31 -4.14 3.90
N GLY A 136 13.34 -3.38 5.00
CA GLY A 136 14.16 -2.18 5.14
C GLY A 136 15.28 -2.42 6.14
N TYR A 137 16.52 -2.17 5.73
CA TYR A 137 17.74 -2.38 6.52
C TYR A 137 18.08 -1.12 7.32
N PHE A 138 17.59 -1.05 8.54
CA PHE A 138 17.72 0.13 9.41
C PHE A 138 18.80 -0.03 10.51
N ASN A 139 19.38 -1.21 10.64
CA ASN A 139 20.40 -1.53 11.65
C ASN A 139 20.02 -1.08 13.07
N GLY A 140 18.76 -1.33 13.46
CA GLY A 140 18.20 -0.98 14.77
C GLY A 140 17.80 0.49 14.94
N SER A 141 17.95 1.35 13.94
CA SER A 141 17.52 2.76 14.03
C SER A 141 16.01 2.96 13.85
N LEU A 142 15.30 1.96 13.35
CA LEU A 142 13.85 1.84 13.34
C LEU A 142 13.47 0.40 13.70
N THR A 143 12.54 0.22 14.62
CA THR A 143 12.00 -1.09 15.02
C THR A 143 10.56 -1.26 14.53
N ALA A 144 10.12 -2.51 14.38
CA ALA A 144 8.76 -2.84 14.01
C ALA A 144 7.72 -2.23 14.95
N THR A 145 8.01 -2.21 16.26
CA THR A 145 7.13 -1.59 17.27
C THR A 145 7.05 -0.08 17.09
N GLN A 146 8.18 0.59 16.82
CA GLN A 146 8.18 2.04 16.55
C GLN A 146 7.38 2.36 15.29
N PHE A 147 7.63 1.65 14.20
CA PHE A 147 6.91 1.85 12.95
C PHE A 147 5.40 1.61 13.13
N ALA A 148 5.00 0.49 13.74
CA ALA A 148 3.59 0.18 13.97
C ALA A 148 2.90 1.21 14.88
N ALA A 149 3.58 1.77 15.87
CA ALA A 149 3.06 2.84 16.71
C ALA A 149 2.95 4.17 15.93
N TRP A 150 3.99 4.49 15.16
CA TRP A 150 4.03 5.71 14.35
C TRP A 150 2.92 5.75 13.28
N THR A 151 2.62 4.62 12.61
CA THR A 151 1.54 4.56 11.60
C THR A 151 0.15 4.91 12.13
N LEU A 152 -0.01 5.01 13.45
CA LEU A 152 -1.25 5.35 14.13
C LEU A 152 -1.24 6.79 14.66
N SER A 153 -0.25 7.59 14.31
CA SER A 153 -0.06 8.97 14.77
C SER A 153 -0.52 10.01 13.74
N GLU A 154 -0.74 11.23 14.19
CA GLU A 154 -1.01 12.37 13.31
C GLU A 154 0.17 12.66 12.37
N ASN A 155 1.40 12.35 12.78
CA ASN A 155 2.57 12.47 11.91
C ASN A 155 2.50 11.53 10.70
N ALA A 156 2.00 10.31 10.90
CA ALA A 156 1.78 9.37 9.81
C ALA A 156 0.66 9.82 8.86
N ASP A 157 -0.38 10.48 9.38
CA ASP A 157 -1.44 11.03 8.54
C ASP A 157 -0.90 12.19 7.68
N ALA A 158 -0.09 13.08 8.25
CA ALA A 158 0.58 14.14 7.51
C ALA A 158 1.57 13.59 6.46
N ALA A 159 2.36 12.58 6.84
CA ALA A 159 3.33 11.94 5.95
C ALA A 159 2.65 11.18 4.79
N ASN A 160 1.46 10.65 5.00
CA ASN A 160 0.74 9.86 4.01
C ASN A 160 0.48 10.63 2.71
N LEU A 161 0.24 11.94 2.78
CA LEU A 161 0.04 12.80 1.60
C LEU A 161 1.20 12.67 0.60
N ASN A 162 2.43 12.59 1.08
CA ASN A 162 3.64 12.52 0.26
C ASN A 162 4.29 11.12 0.26
N ALA A 163 3.62 10.11 0.85
CA ALA A 163 4.09 8.74 0.83
C ALA A 163 3.92 8.06 -0.53
N ASN A 164 2.96 8.54 -1.32
CA ASN A 164 2.73 8.08 -2.69
C ASN A 164 2.21 9.24 -3.55
N PRO A 165 2.56 9.31 -4.84
CA PRO A 165 2.03 10.32 -5.76
C PRO A 165 0.51 10.42 -5.76
N GLU A 166 -0.17 9.30 -5.66
CA GLU A 166 -1.63 9.21 -5.74
C GLU A 166 -2.33 9.21 -4.37
N HIS A 167 -1.65 9.61 -3.29
CA HIS A 167 -2.28 9.91 -2.00
C HIS A 167 -2.71 11.37 -1.95
N TYR A 168 -3.95 11.63 -1.58
CA TYR A 168 -4.54 12.97 -1.55
C TYR A 168 -5.01 13.38 -0.16
N TYR A 169 -5.40 12.41 0.68
CA TYR A 169 -5.88 12.69 2.03
C TYR A 169 -5.83 11.46 2.93
N LYS A 170 -5.45 11.69 4.19
CA LYS A 170 -5.65 10.72 5.26
C LYS A 170 -5.91 11.44 6.57
N GLU A 171 -6.89 10.97 7.30
CA GLU A 171 -7.17 11.40 8.67
C GLU A 171 -7.55 10.17 9.51
N THR A 172 -6.84 9.97 10.61
CA THR A 172 -7.10 8.87 11.55
C THR A 172 -7.78 9.42 12.79
N VAL A 173 -8.98 8.94 13.08
CA VAL A 173 -9.78 9.35 14.23
C VAL A 173 -10.05 8.17 15.16
N LEU A 174 -10.19 8.47 16.45
CA LEU A 174 -10.68 7.50 17.42
C LEU A 174 -12.21 7.54 17.43
N SER A 175 -12.85 6.41 17.21
CA SER A 175 -14.29 6.28 17.42
C SER A 175 -14.66 6.47 18.89
N ALA A 176 -15.94 6.67 19.19
CA ALA A 176 -16.45 6.75 20.55
C ALA A 176 -16.14 5.50 21.40
N THR A 177 -15.83 4.37 20.78
CA THR A 177 -15.39 3.12 21.43
C THR A 177 -13.89 2.96 21.53
N GLY A 178 -13.12 3.98 21.14
CA GLY A 178 -11.64 3.93 21.10
C GLY A 178 -11.07 3.14 19.91
N ALA A 179 -11.92 2.66 19.00
CA ALA A 179 -11.43 1.99 17.78
C ALA A 179 -10.93 3.04 16.78
N GLN A 180 -9.75 2.82 16.24
CA GLN A 180 -9.19 3.67 15.19
C GLN A 180 -9.94 3.44 13.87
N GLN A 181 -10.20 4.53 13.17
CA GLN A 181 -10.79 4.58 11.85
C GLN A 181 -10.02 5.64 11.06
N SER A 182 -9.67 5.34 9.82
CA SER A 182 -9.07 6.33 8.93
C SER A 182 -10.03 6.62 7.78
N GLU A 183 -10.16 7.89 7.43
CA GLU A 183 -10.69 8.33 6.16
C GLU A 183 -9.50 8.51 5.22
N ILE A 184 -9.55 7.91 4.05
CA ILE A 184 -8.43 7.89 3.10
C ILE A 184 -8.96 8.27 1.72
N PHE A 185 -8.18 9.06 0.99
CA PHE A 185 -8.38 9.35 -0.41
C PHE A 185 -7.06 9.08 -1.15
N GLU A 186 -7.06 8.05 -1.96
CA GLU A 186 -5.91 7.60 -2.74
C GLU A 186 -6.34 7.06 -4.10
N GLY A 187 -5.38 6.93 -5.01
CA GLY A 187 -5.58 6.37 -6.34
C GLY A 187 -4.57 5.28 -6.65
N TRP A 188 -4.97 4.36 -7.51
CA TRP A 188 -4.15 3.34 -8.14
C TRP A 188 -4.88 2.79 -9.36
N GLY A 189 -4.16 2.32 -10.37
CA GLY A 189 -4.75 1.80 -11.59
C GLY A 189 -5.68 2.77 -12.31
N GLY A 190 -5.49 4.08 -12.15
CA GLY A 190 -6.31 5.12 -12.73
C GLY A 190 -7.62 5.42 -11.98
N VAL A 191 -7.93 4.71 -10.90
CA VAL A 191 -9.16 4.86 -10.10
C VAL A 191 -8.86 5.56 -8.78
N LEU A 192 -9.51 6.71 -8.53
CA LEU A 192 -9.32 7.51 -7.33
C LEU A 192 -10.43 7.24 -6.31
N SER A 193 -10.09 6.62 -5.21
CA SER A 193 -11.05 6.09 -4.25
C SER A 193 -11.04 6.82 -2.92
N THR A 194 -12.23 7.18 -2.42
CA THR A 194 -12.43 7.65 -1.05
C THR A 194 -13.05 6.54 -0.21
N PHE A 195 -12.40 6.19 0.89
CA PHE A 195 -12.89 5.11 1.74
C PHE A 195 -12.48 5.29 3.19
N GLY A 196 -13.22 4.63 4.06
CA GLY A 196 -12.83 4.45 5.45
C GLY A 196 -12.15 3.11 5.64
N THR A 197 -11.08 3.09 6.44
CA THR A 197 -10.58 1.83 6.98
C THR A 197 -11.17 1.61 8.37
N LYS A 198 -11.68 0.43 8.61
CA LYS A 198 -12.30 0.09 9.88
C LYS A 198 -11.76 -1.25 10.36
N ARG A 199 -11.16 -1.27 11.56
CA ARG A 199 -10.84 -2.54 12.21
C ARG A 199 -12.12 -3.35 12.37
N THR A 200 -12.12 -4.57 11.88
CA THR A 200 -13.30 -5.42 11.91
C THR A 200 -12.96 -6.77 12.52
N ASN A 201 -13.98 -7.39 13.13
CA ASN A 201 -13.99 -8.84 13.39
C ASN A 201 -14.37 -9.60 12.10
N PHE A 202 -14.00 -9.06 10.98
CA PHE A 202 -14.32 -9.53 9.67
C PHE A 202 -13.60 -10.86 9.48
N THR A 203 -14.35 -11.90 9.20
CA THR A 203 -13.78 -13.15 8.74
C THR A 203 -13.26 -12.88 7.32
N VAL A 204 -12.07 -12.37 7.26
CA VAL A 204 -11.30 -12.28 6.04
C VAL A 204 -11.02 -13.72 5.60
N PRO A 205 -10.73 -13.96 4.32
CA PRO A 205 -10.24 -15.25 3.87
C PRO A 205 -9.20 -15.79 4.87
N ALA A 206 -9.13 -17.09 5.07
CA ALA A 206 -8.25 -17.71 6.07
C ALA A 206 -6.80 -17.19 6.00
N PHE A 207 -6.37 -16.74 4.82
CA PHE A 207 -5.07 -16.14 4.56
C PHE A 207 -4.91 -14.70 5.06
N ALA A 208 -5.96 -14.02 5.46
CA ALA A 208 -5.90 -12.72 6.11
C ALA A 208 -6.00 -12.82 7.63
N THR A 209 -5.83 -14.03 8.18
CA THR A 209 -5.62 -14.27 9.61
C THR A 209 -4.15 -14.01 9.97
N PRO A 210 -3.82 -13.90 11.26
CA PRO A 210 -2.42 -13.80 11.69
C PRO A 210 -1.51 -14.92 11.17
N GLU A 211 -2.04 -16.11 11.01
CA GLU A 211 -1.34 -17.28 10.51
C GLU A 211 -1.11 -17.20 9.00
N TYR A 212 -1.85 -16.36 8.33
CA TYR A 212 -1.81 -16.24 6.88
C TYR A 212 -0.42 -15.90 6.34
N GLY A 213 0.27 -14.93 6.94
CA GLY A 213 1.64 -14.57 6.55
C GLY A 213 2.66 -15.69 6.69
N THR A 214 2.28 -16.83 7.31
CA THR A 214 3.16 -17.98 7.57
C THR A 214 2.74 -19.25 6.87
N VAL A 215 1.47 -19.39 6.53
CA VAL A 215 0.89 -20.65 6.08
C VAL A 215 0.70 -20.69 4.58
N ASP A 216 0.04 -19.71 4.02
CA ASP A 216 -0.41 -19.78 2.62
C ASP A 216 0.61 -19.30 1.59
N THR A 217 1.58 -18.48 2.02
CA THR A 217 2.56 -17.90 1.12
C THR A 217 4.03 -18.19 1.45
N PRO A 218 4.37 -18.98 2.49
CA PRO A 218 5.76 -19.07 2.96
C PRO A 218 6.71 -19.65 1.92
N ASN A 219 6.24 -20.52 1.05
CA ASN A 219 7.08 -21.17 0.04
C ASN A 219 7.26 -20.31 -1.23
N GLU A 220 6.26 -19.51 -1.59
CA GLU A 220 6.30 -18.66 -2.78
C GLU A 220 6.97 -17.32 -2.49
N TRP A 221 6.69 -16.76 -1.32
CA TRP A 221 7.16 -15.44 -0.93
C TRP A 221 8.42 -15.47 -0.07
N ASP A 222 8.83 -16.66 0.40
CA ASP A 222 9.96 -16.82 1.32
C ASP A 222 9.92 -15.80 2.48
N ILE A 223 8.71 -15.57 2.98
CA ILE A 223 8.47 -14.72 4.14
C ILE A 223 8.95 -15.51 5.35
N GLY A 224 9.85 -14.91 6.12
CA GLY A 224 10.47 -15.54 7.29
C GLY A 224 9.48 -15.97 8.37
N PRO A 225 9.94 -16.17 9.62
CA PRO A 225 9.10 -16.58 10.73
C PRO A 225 7.85 -15.70 10.90
N SER A 226 6.84 -16.25 11.58
CA SER A 226 5.54 -15.59 11.82
C SER A 226 5.69 -14.15 12.32
N PHE A 227 4.90 -13.24 11.74
CA PHE A 227 4.78 -11.89 12.24
C PHE A 227 4.08 -11.89 13.62
N PRO A 228 4.51 -11.05 14.59
CA PRO A 228 3.85 -10.95 15.88
C PRO A 228 2.39 -10.48 15.76
N LEU A 229 1.44 -11.16 16.39
CA LEU A 229 0.02 -10.77 16.37
C LEU A 229 -0.23 -9.32 16.76
N ALA A 230 0.54 -8.80 17.72
CA ALA A 230 0.42 -7.42 18.19
C ALA A 230 0.77 -6.39 17.09
N LEU A 231 1.56 -6.80 16.09
CA LEU A 231 2.00 -5.95 15.00
C LEU A 231 1.32 -6.30 13.66
N GLN A 232 0.17 -6.96 13.74
CA GLN A 232 -0.67 -7.23 12.58
C GLN A 232 -1.98 -6.44 12.69
N ARG A 233 -2.46 -5.98 11.54
CA ARG A 233 -3.74 -5.29 11.43
C ARG A 233 -4.47 -5.77 10.19
N VAL A 234 -5.78 -5.93 10.36
CA VAL A 234 -6.70 -6.18 9.25
C VAL A 234 -7.83 -5.17 9.36
N GLY A 235 -8.13 -4.49 8.26
CA GLY A 235 -9.21 -3.52 8.18
C GLY A 235 -10.03 -3.71 6.90
N SER A 236 -11.33 -3.44 6.97
CA SER A 236 -12.14 -3.34 5.75
C SER A 236 -11.87 -1.99 5.09
N LYS A 237 -11.77 -1.97 3.76
CA LYS A 237 -11.92 -0.76 2.94
C LYS A 237 -13.42 -0.58 2.66
N VAL A 238 -14.00 0.51 3.14
CA VAL A 238 -15.45 0.79 3.05
C VAL A 238 -15.63 2.11 2.32
N LEU A 239 -16.33 2.11 1.19
CA LEU A 239 -16.59 3.32 0.42
C LEU A 239 -17.21 4.41 1.29
N ALA A 240 -16.73 5.64 1.15
CA ALA A 240 -17.24 6.80 1.90
C ALA A 240 -18.65 7.17 1.46
N SER A 241 -18.99 6.93 0.20
CA SER A 241 -20.33 7.14 -0.40
C SER A 241 -21.00 5.82 -0.76
N GLY A 242 -22.25 5.85 -1.18
CA GLY A 242 -22.94 4.67 -1.74
C GLY A 242 -23.34 3.59 -0.73
N GLY A 243 -23.66 3.96 0.52
CA GLY A 243 -24.20 3.00 1.50
C GLY A 243 -23.15 2.26 2.33
N ARG A 244 -21.91 2.72 2.36
CA ARG A 244 -20.80 2.12 3.13
C ARG A 244 -20.48 0.69 2.70
N GLN A 245 -20.48 0.45 1.41
CA GLN A 245 -20.16 -0.85 0.86
C GLN A 245 -18.69 -1.23 1.11
N THR A 246 -18.45 -2.44 1.62
CA THR A 246 -17.10 -2.99 1.73
C THR A 246 -16.65 -3.49 0.36
N PHE A 247 -15.57 -2.92 -0.16
CA PHE A 247 -15.01 -3.26 -1.45
C PHE A 247 -13.58 -3.84 -1.38
N GLY A 248 -13.00 -3.89 -0.19
CA GLY A 248 -11.67 -4.44 0.00
C GLY A 248 -11.39 -4.76 1.47
N ALA A 249 -10.28 -5.46 1.69
CA ALA A 249 -9.71 -5.70 3.00
C ALA A 249 -8.21 -5.48 2.95
N LEU A 250 -7.69 -4.60 3.82
CA LEU A 250 -6.26 -4.30 3.96
C LEU A 250 -5.69 -5.14 5.09
N GLN A 251 -4.58 -5.82 4.83
CA GLN A 251 -3.77 -6.49 5.83
C GLN A 251 -2.36 -5.89 5.84
N ILE A 252 -1.87 -5.55 7.03
CA ILE A 252 -0.49 -5.14 7.25
C ILE A 252 0.08 -5.94 8.40
N ALA A 253 1.29 -6.47 8.23
CA ALA A 253 2.04 -7.17 9.26
C ALA A 253 3.48 -6.66 9.25
N VAL A 254 4.05 -6.43 10.45
CA VAL A 254 5.40 -5.91 10.62
C VAL A 254 6.15 -6.76 11.63
N ARG A 255 7.44 -7.02 11.39
CA ARG A 255 8.34 -7.60 12.41
C ARG A 255 9.75 -7.08 12.26
N ASP A 256 10.51 -7.18 13.32
CA ASP A 256 11.97 -7.04 13.25
C ASP A 256 12.58 -8.31 12.66
N PHE A 257 13.67 -8.16 11.90
CA PHE A 257 14.50 -9.28 11.46
C PHE A 257 15.96 -9.08 11.88
N ALA A 258 16.63 -10.18 12.18
CA ALA A 258 18.04 -10.17 12.57
C ALA A 258 18.96 -10.04 11.34
N ALA A 259 20.18 -9.59 11.55
CA ALA A 259 21.20 -9.48 10.50
C ALA A 259 21.46 -10.80 9.74
N SER A 260 21.27 -11.94 10.40
CA SER A 260 21.40 -13.27 9.80
C SER A 260 20.23 -13.65 8.87
N GLU A 261 19.14 -12.90 8.90
CA GLU A 261 17.94 -13.12 8.06
C GLU A 261 17.92 -12.18 6.84
N GLY A 262 18.82 -11.19 6.79
CA GLY A 262 18.95 -10.23 5.71
C GLY A 262 20.03 -10.61 4.73
N SER A 263 19.91 -10.23 3.46
CA SER A 263 20.92 -10.49 2.43
C SER A 263 22.14 -9.57 2.54
N THR A 264 22.02 -8.42 3.24
CA THR A 264 23.10 -7.44 3.44
C THR A 264 23.95 -7.70 4.68
N GLY A 265 23.51 -8.59 5.58
CA GLY A 265 24.13 -8.80 6.89
C GLY A 265 23.80 -7.72 7.91
N GLU A 266 22.79 -6.87 7.64
CA GLU A 266 22.24 -5.87 8.53
C GLU A 266 20.84 -6.28 9.01
N SER A 267 20.46 -5.81 10.19
CA SER A 267 19.12 -6.00 10.76
C SER A 267 18.17 -4.89 10.30
N GLY A 268 16.87 -5.13 10.47
CA GLY A 268 15.87 -4.13 10.09
C GLY A 268 14.46 -4.56 10.41
N ILE A 269 13.51 -3.99 9.68
CA ILE A 269 12.10 -4.36 9.73
C ILE A 269 11.64 -4.92 8.41
N GLU A 270 10.76 -5.90 8.45
CA GLU A 270 10.03 -6.37 7.27
C GLU A 270 8.54 -6.13 7.44
N ILE A 271 7.93 -5.74 6.33
CA ILE A 271 6.53 -5.36 6.25
C ILE A 271 5.89 -6.17 5.13
N TYR A 272 4.83 -6.87 5.48
CA TYR A 272 3.94 -7.51 4.54
C TYR A 272 2.66 -6.69 4.45
N SER A 273 2.29 -6.27 3.26
CA SER A 273 1.05 -5.57 2.95
C SER A 273 0.27 -6.36 1.91
N ALA A 274 -1.02 -6.51 2.10
CA ALA A 274 -1.91 -7.09 1.11
C ALA A 274 -3.25 -6.37 1.12
N VAL A 275 -3.78 -6.09 -0.06
CA VAL A 275 -5.16 -5.64 -0.21
C VAL A 275 -5.92 -6.69 -0.98
N TRP A 276 -7.00 -7.16 -0.41
CA TRP A 276 -7.86 -8.20 -0.94
C TRP A 276 -9.11 -7.56 -1.53
N TYR A 277 -9.42 -7.89 -2.77
CA TYR A 277 -10.56 -7.35 -3.51
C TYR A 277 -11.51 -8.45 -3.96
N PRO A 278 -12.81 -8.17 -4.14
CA PRO A 278 -13.72 -9.08 -4.82
C PRO A 278 -13.18 -9.45 -6.21
N PRO A 279 -13.33 -10.69 -6.66
CA PRO A 279 -12.62 -11.19 -7.85
C PRO A 279 -13.19 -10.72 -9.19
N TRP A 280 -14.29 -9.96 -9.19
CA TRP A 280 -15.02 -9.50 -10.38
C TRP A 280 -15.37 -10.66 -11.35
N ASP A 281 -15.67 -11.83 -10.80
CA ASP A 281 -15.77 -13.12 -11.50
C ASP A 281 -17.04 -13.29 -12.35
N GLN A 282 -17.93 -12.31 -12.35
CA GLN A 282 -19.11 -12.26 -13.23
C GLN A 282 -18.98 -11.22 -14.35
N ALA A 283 -17.88 -10.46 -14.40
CA ALA A 283 -17.56 -9.55 -15.49
C ALA A 283 -17.07 -10.31 -16.75
N SER A 284 -16.86 -9.59 -17.83
CA SER A 284 -16.27 -10.17 -19.03
C SER A 284 -14.83 -10.66 -18.77
N GLU A 285 -14.34 -11.64 -19.54
CA GLU A 285 -12.95 -12.10 -19.45
C GLU A 285 -11.94 -10.95 -19.68
N ALA A 286 -12.29 -9.99 -20.51
CA ALA A 286 -11.44 -8.82 -20.80
C ALA A 286 -11.35 -7.90 -19.55
N ASP A 287 -12.48 -7.62 -18.91
CA ASP A 287 -12.53 -6.79 -17.71
C ASP A 287 -11.82 -7.46 -16.53
N GLN A 288 -11.99 -8.78 -16.37
CA GLN A 288 -11.27 -9.55 -15.36
C GLN A 288 -9.75 -9.51 -15.59
N ALA A 289 -9.30 -9.67 -16.84
CA ALA A 289 -7.90 -9.59 -17.18
C ALA A 289 -7.33 -8.18 -16.95
N GLU A 290 -8.06 -7.13 -17.30
CA GLU A 290 -7.67 -5.75 -17.02
C GLU A 290 -7.58 -5.48 -15.52
N PHE A 291 -8.56 -5.96 -14.74
CA PHE A 291 -8.56 -5.82 -13.30
C PHE A 291 -7.31 -6.44 -12.64
N VAL A 292 -6.94 -7.65 -13.06
CA VAL A 292 -5.76 -8.32 -12.49
C VAL A 292 -4.46 -7.70 -13.01
N ASN A 293 -4.33 -7.51 -14.33
CA ASN A 293 -3.05 -7.15 -14.94
C ASN A 293 -2.71 -5.65 -14.80
N ASN A 294 -3.71 -4.80 -14.67
CA ASN A 294 -3.49 -3.36 -14.54
C ASN A 294 -3.80 -2.90 -13.13
N TYR A 295 -5.02 -3.15 -12.66
CA TYR A 295 -5.49 -2.58 -11.39
C TYR A 295 -4.81 -3.21 -10.17
N LEU A 296 -4.81 -4.55 -10.03
CA LEU A 296 -4.16 -5.21 -8.90
C LEU A 296 -2.63 -5.11 -8.98
N ALA A 297 -2.06 -5.14 -10.18
CA ALA A 297 -0.63 -4.95 -10.37
C ALA A 297 -0.20 -3.55 -9.94
N ASP A 298 -0.96 -2.53 -10.31
CA ASP A 298 -0.69 -1.14 -9.94
C ASP A 298 -0.82 -0.94 -8.42
N GLU A 299 -1.84 -1.54 -7.77
CA GLU A 299 -1.97 -1.54 -6.32
C GLU A 299 -0.77 -2.18 -5.61
N ALA A 300 -0.22 -3.28 -6.15
CA ALA A 300 0.97 -3.89 -5.60
C ALA A 300 2.20 -2.97 -5.67
N HIS A 301 2.37 -2.26 -6.79
CA HIS A 301 3.42 -1.26 -6.97
C HIS A 301 3.21 -0.05 -6.05
N HIS A 302 1.97 0.42 -5.95
CA HIS A 302 1.56 1.50 -5.06
C HIS A 302 1.98 1.22 -3.62
N MET A 303 1.68 0.02 -3.10
CA MET A 303 2.06 -0.40 -1.75
C MET A 303 3.57 -0.44 -1.52
N VAL A 304 4.38 -0.82 -2.53
CA VAL A 304 5.85 -0.78 -2.40
C VAL A 304 6.34 0.65 -2.19
N VAL A 305 5.89 1.59 -3.02
CA VAL A 305 6.26 3.01 -2.92
C VAL A 305 5.83 3.58 -1.57
N GLU A 306 4.59 3.36 -1.19
CA GLU A 306 4.04 3.82 0.08
C GLU A 306 4.86 3.32 1.27
N VAL A 307 5.11 2.01 1.34
CA VAL A 307 5.83 1.40 2.47
C VAL A 307 7.26 1.93 2.58
N ILE A 308 7.98 2.07 1.47
CA ILE A 308 9.35 2.62 1.50
C ILE A 308 9.33 4.06 2.01
N ASN A 309 8.48 4.92 1.45
CA ASN A 309 8.42 6.32 1.84
C ASN A 309 7.93 6.51 3.29
N LEU A 310 6.94 5.74 3.74
CA LEU A 310 6.50 5.78 5.14
C LEU A 310 7.57 5.29 6.11
N THR A 311 8.36 4.27 5.76
CA THR A 311 9.44 3.81 6.64
C THR A 311 10.57 4.82 6.76
N LEU A 312 10.90 5.54 5.67
CA LEU A 312 11.86 6.63 5.67
C LEU A 312 11.40 7.79 6.57
N GLN A 313 10.15 8.20 6.44
CA GLN A 313 9.60 9.27 7.26
C GLN A 313 9.49 8.85 8.74
N ALA A 314 9.02 7.63 9.02
CA ALA A 314 8.98 7.10 10.38
C ALA A 314 10.36 7.09 11.02
N GLN A 315 11.39 6.72 10.28
CA GLN A 315 12.74 6.69 10.78
C GLN A 315 13.27 8.10 11.13
N GLU A 316 13.00 9.12 10.31
CA GLU A 316 13.36 10.50 10.60
C GLU A 316 12.58 11.07 11.81
N ASP A 317 11.27 10.78 11.87
CA ASP A 317 10.43 11.18 13.00
C ASP A 317 10.87 10.52 14.31
N CYS A 318 11.21 9.24 14.28
CA CYS A 318 11.72 8.51 15.45
C CYS A 318 13.06 9.05 15.93
N LYS A 319 14.00 9.37 15.04
CA LYS A 319 15.25 10.05 15.37
C LYS A 319 15.01 11.40 16.04
N SER A 320 14.00 12.12 15.59
CA SER A 320 13.59 13.42 16.13
C SER A 320 12.79 13.33 17.44
N GLY A 321 12.54 12.12 17.95
CA GLY A 321 11.80 11.89 19.18
C GLY A 321 10.28 11.98 19.03
N LEU A 322 9.77 11.99 17.81
CA LEU A 322 8.33 12.07 17.51
C LEU A 322 7.62 10.69 17.51
N CYS A 323 8.37 9.60 17.60
CA CYS A 323 7.80 8.27 17.80
C CYS A 323 7.42 8.04 19.26
N VAL A 324 6.20 8.35 19.62
CA VAL A 324 5.67 8.02 20.94
C VAL A 324 5.25 6.56 20.96
N ILE A 325 6.08 5.69 21.56
CA ILE A 325 5.65 4.33 21.89
C ILE A 325 4.69 4.46 23.06
N PRO A 326 3.41 4.03 22.95
CA PRO A 326 2.53 4.01 24.10
C PRO A 326 3.21 3.20 25.21
N SER A 327 3.43 3.82 26.36
CA SER A 327 3.88 3.08 27.54
C SER A 327 2.85 1.97 27.76
N SER A 328 3.30 0.70 27.74
CA SER A 328 2.45 -0.46 28.03
C SER A 328 1.65 -0.21 29.30
N ALA A 329 0.34 -0.02 29.12
CA ALA A 329 -0.61 -0.02 30.23
C ALA A 329 -0.83 -1.44 30.75
#